data_f08e4e2abf2b30ff22f5882837c6fb43
#
_entry.id   f08e4e2abf2b30ff22f5882837c6fb43
#
_cell.length_a   1.000
_cell.length_b   1.000
_cell.length_c   1.000
_cell.angle_alpha   90.00
_cell.angle_beta   90.00
_cell.angle_gamma   90.00
#
_symmetry.space_group_name_H-M   'P 1'
#
loop_
_entity.id
_entity.type
_entity.pdbx_description
1 polymer ?
#
loop_
_entity_poly.entity_id
_entity_poly.type
_entity_poly.pdbx_seq_one_letter_code
_entity_poly.pdbx_strand_id
1 'polypeptide(L)'
;MCKEGENNHLNDVVDMDDPVNQFTLGATYYNGIAGEPDYKEAVKWFRLSAEQGYFLSQFFLGICYLYGSGVRKNKRKGVEWMRKAAEQGDPQAQFNLALSYECGNGVRKNMKMAAAWYRMAAEQGEADAQYCLGFCLFWGKGVRANKKEAVEWWIKSAEQGCKHAQYFLGICYYSGYGVRANKKAAVEYYGKAAEKGIADAQYELARCFDEGIGVKADKKMAVKWYRKAAEQGHAEAQFYLGVCYGDGVGVGVGVKKAFEWWQKAAEQGDADAQYCLGFCYYLGKGVKKDYAQAVEWYRKSAEQGDPRAQFSLANCYFHGHGVEEDATEVVKWMRKAAKQGHAGAQYDLGICYEDGYGVGKNRRKAVEWMRKSAEQGEEKAKEWLEENGQK
;
A
#
# COMPACT_ATOMS: atom_id res chain seq x y z
N MET A 1 79.78 -1.12 -22.84
CA MET A 1 79.37 -1.40 -21.47
C MET A 1 78.12 -0.64 -21.21
N CYS A 2 76.96 -1.20 -21.51
CA CYS A 2 75.66 -0.67 -21.10
C CYS A 2 75.04 -1.75 -20.24
N LYS A 3 74.69 -1.37 -19.03
CA LYS A 3 74.03 -2.22 -18.02
C LYS A 3 72.64 -2.49 -18.45
N GLU A 4 72.30 -3.79 -18.60
CA GLU A 4 70.95 -4.28 -18.58
C GLU A 4 70.38 -4.05 -17.18
N GLY A 5 69.44 -3.13 -17.11
CA GLY A 5 68.69 -2.83 -15.90
C GLY A 5 67.47 -3.78 -15.82
N GLU A 6 67.43 -4.47 -14.71
CA GLU A 6 66.40 -5.37 -14.24
C GLU A 6 64.97 -4.80 -14.36
N ASN A 7 64.17 -5.38 -15.23
CA ASN A 7 62.72 -5.29 -15.18
C ASN A 7 62.17 -6.63 -14.64
N ASN A 8 62.44 -6.82 -13.34
CA ASN A 8 61.84 -7.89 -12.56
C ASN A 8 60.91 -7.23 -11.53
N HIS A 9 59.66 -7.00 -11.88
CA HIS A 9 58.57 -6.94 -10.91
C HIS A 9 57.24 -6.90 -11.65
N LEU A 10 56.38 -7.83 -11.24
CA LEU A 10 54.96 -8.03 -11.60
C LEU A 10 54.65 -9.16 -12.61
N ASN A 11 55.20 -10.32 -12.31
CA ASN A 11 54.43 -11.56 -12.52
C ASN A 11 54.15 -12.14 -11.14
N ASP A 12 53.25 -11.50 -10.40
CA ASP A 12 52.51 -12.18 -9.37
C ASP A 12 51.65 -13.21 -10.09
N VAL A 13 52.12 -14.45 -10.10
CA VAL A 13 51.35 -15.60 -10.58
C VAL A 13 50.12 -15.67 -9.69
N VAL A 14 48.99 -15.19 -10.18
CA VAL A 14 47.70 -15.31 -9.47
C VAL A 14 47.50 -16.79 -9.23
N ASP A 15 47.55 -17.18 -7.96
CA ASP A 15 47.28 -18.55 -7.56
C ASP A 15 45.85 -18.90 -7.91
N MET A 16 45.67 -19.70 -8.95
CA MET A 16 44.34 -20.08 -9.45
C MET A 16 43.67 -21.15 -8.60
N ASP A 17 44.39 -21.71 -7.61
CA ASP A 17 43.87 -22.67 -6.65
C ASP A 17 43.34 -21.94 -5.38
N ASP A 18 43.68 -20.68 -5.18
CA ASP A 18 43.16 -19.87 -4.07
C ASP A 18 41.66 -19.58 -4.31
N PRO A 19 40.77 -19.92 -3.32
CA PRO A 19 39.34 -19.70 -3.42
C PRO A 19 38.95 -18.22 -3.57
N VAL A 20 39.75 -17.27 -3.07
CA VAL A 20 39.51 -15.83 -3.22
C VAL A 20 39.72 -15.38 -4.66
N ASN A 21 40.82 -15.85 -5.31
CA ASN A 21 41.10 -15.55 -6.71
C ASN A 21 40.07 -16.20 -7.65
N GLN A 22 39.66 -17.44 -7.36
CA GLN A 22 38.58 -18.10 -8.07
C GLN A 22 37.25 -17.33 -7.94
N PHE A 23 36.90 -16.85 -6.75
CA PHE A 23 35.74 -16.00 -6.55
C PHE A 23 35.84 -14.71 -7.37
N THR A 24 36.96 -14.02 -7.32
CA THR A 24 37.22 -12.76 -8.04
C THR A 24 37.03 -12.95 -9.53
N LEU A 25 37.58 -14.05 -10.10
CA LEU A 25 37.41 -14.37 -11.49
C LEU A 25 35.93 -14.71 -11.83
N GLY A 26 35.27 -15.49 -10.98
CA GLY A 26 33.84 -15.76 -11.11
C GLY A 26 33.00 -14.49 -11.11
N ALA A 27 33.31 -13.55 -10.21
CA ALA A 27 32.62 -12.25 -10.11
C ALA A 27 32.89 -11.37 -11.35
N THR A 28 34.09 -11.42 -11.90
CA THR A 28 34.44 -10.72 -13.15
C THR A 28 33.57 -11.21 -14.32
N TYR A 29 33.43 -12.50 -14.49
CA TYR A 29 32.52 -13.08 -15.50
C TYR A 29 31.06 -12.79 -15.22
N TYR A 30 30.64 -12.85 -13.94
CA TYR A 30 29.26 -12.62 -13.55
C TYR A 30 28.80 -11.18 -13.84
N ASN A 31 29.67 -10.20 -13.60
CA ASN A 31 29.38 -8.78 -13.80
C ASN A 31 29.73 -8.27 -15.22
N GLY A 32 30.36 -9.08 -16.05
CA GLY A 32 30.76 -8.66 -17.38
C GLY A 32 31.85 -7.56 -17.40
N ILE A 33 32.75 -7.56 -16.40
CA ILE A 33 33.78 -6.49 -16.29
C ILE A 33 34.71 -6.45 -17.48
N ALA A 34 34.97 -7.60 -18.11
CA ALA A 34 35.82 -7.72 -19.29
C ALA A 34 35.05 -7.87 -20.62
N GLY A 35 33.72 -7.62 -20.61
CA GLY A 35 32.82 -7.77 -21.76
C GLY A 35 31.39 -8.05 -21.35
N GLU A 36 30.64 -8.83 -22.13
CA GLU A 36 29.32 -9.27 -21.75
C GLU A 36 29.39 -10.32 -20.62
N PRO A 37 28.37 -10.36 -19.70
CA PRO A 37 28.34 -11.35 -18.63
C PRO A 37 28.33 -12.78 -19.13
N ASP A 38 29.28 -13.60 -18.66
CA ASP A 38 29.30 -15.05 -18.91
C ASP A 38 28.97 -15.80 -17.60
N TYR A 39 27.69 -16.03 -17.40
CA TYR A 39 27.21 -16.74 -16.20
C TYR A 39 27.65 -18.21 -16.15
N LYS A 40 27.96 -18.85 -17.29
CA LYS A 40 28.41 -20.25 -17.30
C LYS A 40 29.84 -20.34 -16.77
N GLU A 41 30.72 -19.48 -17.25
CA GLU A 41 32.09 -19.40 -16.72
C GLU A 41 32.08 -18.96 -15.27
N ALA A 42 31.28 -17.94 -14.91
CA ALA A 42 31.11 -17.48 -13.51
C ALA A 42 30.77 -18.67 -12.59
N VAL A 43 29.79 -19.48 -12.95
CA VAL A 43 29.38 -20.66 -12.18
C VAL A 43 30.49 -21.69 -12.00
N LYS A 44 31.33 -21.92 -13.00
CA LYS A 44 32.47 -22.84 -12.87
C LYS A 44 33.42 -22.37 -11.77
N TRP A 45 33.80 -21.11 -11.83
CA TRP A 45 34.70 -20.50 -10.84
C TRP A 45 34.08 -20.38 -9.46
N PHE A 46 32.84 -19.95 -9.35
CA PHE A 46 32.13 -19.97 -8.07
C PHE A 46 32.02 -21.35 -7.45
N ARG A 47 31.84 -22.40 -8.27
CA ARG A 47 31.78 -23.78 -7.76
C ARG A 47 33.11 -24.23 -7.21
N LEU A 48 34.23 -24.03 -7.92
CA LEU A 48 35.55 -24.39 -7.45
C LEU A 48 35.87 -23.75 -6.10
N SER A 49 35.62 -22.46 -5.98
CA SER A 49 35.83 -21.69 -4.77
C SER A 49 34.84 -22.09 -3.64
N ALA A 50 33.56 -22.32 -3.97
CA ALA A 50 32.54 -22.72 -2.99
C ALA A 50 32.77 -24.12 -2.41
N GLU A 51 33.31 -25.04 -3.20
CA GLU A 51 33.69 -26.39 -2.78
C GLU A 51 34.88 -26.36 -1.80
N GLN A 52 35.75 -25.37 -1.90
CA GLN A 52 36.81 -25.09 -0.94
C GLN A 52 36.30 -24.36 0.34
N GLY A 53 35.00 -24.03 0.40
CA GLY A 53 34.37 -23.43 1.58
C GLY A 53 34.24 -21.90 1.57
N TYR A 54 34.67 -21.20 0.52
CA TYR A 54 34.63 -19.75 0.51
C TYR A 54 33.18 -19.22 0.48
N PHE A 55 32.78 -18.53 1.51
CA PHE A 55 31.39 -18.17 1.79
C PHE A 55 30.75 -17.28 0.70
N LEU A 56 31.46 -16.31 0.16
CA LEU A 56 30.95 -15.46 -0.92
C LEU A 56 30.63 -16.30 -2.18
N SER A 57 31.50 -17.25 -2.54
CA SER A 57 31.25 -18.15 -3.67
C SER A 57 30.06 -19.06 -3.42
N GLN A 58 29.88 -19.55 -2.19
CA GLN A 58 28.70 -20.32 -1.80
C GLN A 58 27.43 -19.49 -1.93
N PHE A 59 27.45 -18.22 -1.51
CA PHE A 59 26.34 -17.30 -1.65
C PHE A 59 26.00 -17.06 -3.13
N PHE A 60 26.99 -16.68 -3.97
CA PHE A 60 26.75 -16.40 -5.39
C PHE A 60 26.34 -17.65 -6.17
N LEU A 61 26.93 -18.81 -5.87
CA LEU A 61 26.50 -20.08 -6.44
C LEU A 61 25.06 -20.42 -6.07
N GLY A 62 24.67 -20.12 -4.81
CA GLY A 62 23.30 -20.20 -4.33
C GLY A 62 22.35 -19.33 -5.17
N ILE A 63 22.72 -18.08 -5.42
CA ILE A 63 21.99 -17.14 -6.29
C ILE A 63 21.86 -17.70 -7.71
N CYS A 64 22.95 -18.18 -8.31
CA CYS A 64 22.93 -18.76 -9.64
C CYS A 64 21.94 -19.93 -9.75
N TYR A 65 21.90 -20.83 -8.77
CA TYR A 65 20.92 -21.92 -8.74
C TYR A 65 19.47 -21.45 -8.50
N LEU A 66 19.24 -20.40 -7.68
CA LEU A 66 17.91 -19.86 -7.42
C LEU A 66 17.27 -19.26 -8.67
N TYR A 67 18.05 -18.54 -9.46
CA TYR A 67 17.56 -17.82 -10.64
C TYR A 67 17.78 -18.59 -11.96
N GLY A 68 18.76 -19.51 -12.01
CA GLY A 68 19.12 -20.24 -13.21
C GLY A 68 20.15 -19.52 -14.06
N SER A 69 20.97 -18.65 -13.46
CA SER A 69 22.04 -17.92 -14.16
C SER A 69 23.24 -18.83 -14.38
N GLY A 70 23.55 -19.17 -15.65
CA GLY A 70 24.65 -20.06 -16.01
C GLY A 70 24.47 -21.55 -15.66
N VAL A 71 23.41 -21.89 -14.91
CA VAL A 71 23.08 -23.28 -14.55
C VAL A 71 21.57 -23.54 -14.67
N ARG A 72 21.18 -24.81 -14.77
CA ARG A 72 19.74 -25.16 -14.68
C ARG A 72 19.20 -24.76 -13.31
N LYS A 73 18.14 -23.97 -13.32
CA LYS A 73 17.46 -23.50 -12.11
C LYS A 73 17.12 -24.66 -11.17
N ASN A 74 17.57 -24.56 -9.92
CA ASN A 74 17.30 -25.52 -8.87
C ASN A 74 17.27 -24.81 -7.51
N LYS A 75 16.09 -24.38 -7.11
CA LYS A 75 15.88 -23.61 -5.87
C LYS A 75 16.38 -24.33 -4.63
N ARG A 76 16.22 -25.65 -4.55
CA ARG A 76 16.68 -26.45 -3.41
C ARG A 76 18.21 -26.42 -3.28
N LYS A 77 18.92 -26.68 -4.38
CA LYS A 77 20.39 -26.57 -4.38
C LYS A 77 20.85 -25.15 -4.07
N GLY A 78 20.13 -24.13 -4.59
CA GLY A 78 20.41 -22.73 -4.29
C GLY A 78 20.37 -22.46 -2.79
N VAL A 79 19.32 -22.90 -2.11
CA VAL A 79 19.20 -22.74 -0.65
C VAL A 79 20.21 -23.57 0.13
N GLU A 80 20.59 -24.76 -0.35
CA GLU A 80 21.63 -25.59 0.28
C GLU A 80 22.99 -24.85 0.29
N TRP A 81 23.38 -24.22 -0.82
CA TRP A 81 24.61 -23.42 -0.89
C TRP A 81 24.52 -22.14 -0.06
N MET A 82 23.39 -21.45 -0.15
CA MET A 82 23.15 -20.23 0.66
C MET A 82 23.21 -20.49 2.16
N ARG A 83 22.71 -21.66 2.61
CA ARG A 83 22.80 -22.05 4.00
C ARG A 83 24.24 -22.20 4.47
N LYS A 84 25.11 -22.82 3.65
CA LYS A 84 26.53 -22.96 3.97
C LYS A 84 27.19 -21.60 4.21
N ALA A 85 26.89 -20.62 3.35
CA ALA A 85 27.40 -19.26 3.53
C ALA A 85 26.82 -18.58 4.78
N ALA A 86 25.50 -18.74 5.03
CA ALA A 86 24.81 -18.18 6.18
C ALA A 86 25.33 -18.75 7.51
N GLU A 87 25.63 -20.05 7.56
CA GLU A 87 26.22 -20.73 8.73
C GLU A 87 27.66 -20.27 9.01
N GLN A 88 28.37 -19.76 8.01
CA GLN A 88 29.67 -19.09 8.19
C GLN A 88 29.56 -17.63 8.65
N GLY A 89 28.33 -17.13 8.81
CA GLY A 89 28.10 -15.79 9.35
C GLY A 89 27.84 -14.71 8.32
N ASP A 90 27.83 -15.01 7.02
CA ASP A 90 27.57 -13.98 6.01
C ASP A 90 26.17 -13.36 6.17
N PRO A 91 26.04 -12.04 6.44
CA PRO A 91 24.75 -11.41 6.71
C PRO A 91 23.83 -11.38 5.50
N GLN A 92 24.38 -11.28 4.28
CA GLN A 92 23.59 -11.32 3.06
C GLN A 92 23.00 -12.70 2.78
N ALA A 93 23.80 -13.76 3.01
CA ALA A 93 23.32 -15.13 2.93
C ALA A 93 22.27 -15.43 4.01
N GLN A 94 22.46 -14.97 5.24
CA GLN A 94 21.49 -15.09 6.31
C GLN A 94 20.16 -14.40 5.97
N PHE A 95 20.20 -13.19 5.48
CA PHE A 95 19.02 -12.46 5.02
C PHE A 95 18.29 -13.19 3.89
N ASN A 96 19.00 -13.63 2.86
CA ASN A 96 18.42 -14.34 1.72
C ASN A 96 17.88 -15.73 2.08
N LEU A 97 18.53 -16.41 3.04
CA LEU A 97 18.04 -17.67 3.59
C LEU A 97 16.74 -17.44 4.39
N ALA A 98 16.67 -16.35 5.16
CA ALA A 98 15.45 -15.96 5.86
C ALA A 98 14.29 -15.70 4.87
N LEU A 99 14.52 -14.98 3.78
CA LEU A 99 13.55 -14.78 2.70
C LEU A 99 13.10 -16.11 2.09
N SER A 100 14.03 -17.04 1.90
CA SER A 100 13.73 -18.37 1.36
C SER A 100 12.77 -19.14 2.28
N TYR A 101 12.96 -19.06 3.60
CA TYR A 101 12.05 -19.64 4.57
C TYR A 101 10.71 -18.90 4.66
N GLU A 102 10.71 -17.58 4.56
CA GLU A 102 9.48 -16.78 4.56
C GLU A 102 8.57 -17.10 3.37
N CYS A 103 9.16 -17.17 2.18
CA CYS A 103 8.41 -17.42 0.95
C CYS A 103 8.18 -18.91 0.66
N GLY A 104 8.93 -19.83 1.29
CA GLY A 104 8.94 -21.24 0.93
C GLY A 104 9.69 -21.51 -0.40
N ASN A 105 10.69 -20.71 -0.71
CA ASN A 105 11.43 -20.79 -1.97
C ASN A 105 12.62 -21.74 -1.84
N GLY A 106 12.49 -22.95 -2.38
CA GLY A 106 13.52 -23.99 -2.28
C GLY A 106 13.57 -24.75 -0.94
N VAL A 107 12.80 -24.30 0.04
CA VAL A 107 12.57 -24.93 1.35
C VAL A 107 11.10 -24.84 1.73
N ARG A 108 10.65 -25.64 2.69
CA ARG A 108 9.31 -25.51 3.26
C ARG A 108 9.22 -24.18 4.01
N LYS A 109 8.14 -23.42 3.75
CA LYS A 109 7.84 -22.16 4.45
C LYS A 109 7.89 -22.35 5.96
N ASN A 110 8.66 -21.50 6.64
CA ASN A 110 8.82 -21.55 8.09
C ASN A 110 9.17 -20.17 8.65
N MET A 111 8.16 -19.45 9.16
CA MET A 111 8.34 -18.11 9.69
C MET A 111 9.23 -18.05 10.94
N LYS A 112 9.28 -19.13 11.74
CA LYS A 112 10.16 -19.19 12.92
C LYS A 112 11.64 -19.21 12.49
N MET A 113 11.96 -20.03 11.49
CA MET A 113 13.31 -20.04 10.92
C MET A 113 13.65 -18.72 10.21
N ALA A 114 12.69 -18.15 9.46
CA ALA A 114 12.88 -16.85 8.83
C ALA A 114 13.24 -15.77 9.85
N ALA A 115 12.46 -15.63 10.92
CA ALA A 115 12.71 -14.64 11.96
C ALA A 115 14.05 -14.86 12.69
N ALA A 116 14.46 -16.12 12.91
CA ALA A 116 15.76 -16.44 13.51
C ALA A 116 16.93 -15.98 12.60
N TRP A 117 16.87 -16.26 11.30
CA TRP A 117 17.89 -15.85 10.35
C TRP A 117 17.88 -14.31 10.11
N TYR A 118 16.68 -13.67 10.09
CA TYR A 118 16.61 -12.20 10.07
C TYR A 118 17.29 -11.59 11.29
N ARG A 119 17.12 -12.19 12.49
CA ARG A 119 17.76 -11.70 13.71
C ARG A 119 19.28 -11.76 13.59
N MET A 120 19.82 -12.88 13.12
CA MET A 120 21.27 -13.04 12.96
C MET A 120 21.86 -12.01 12.00
N ALA A 121 21.22 -11.78 10.87
CA ALA A 121 21.64 -10.75 9.90
C ALA A 121 21.46 -9.32 10.45
N ALA A 122 20.34 -9.05 11.15
CA ALA A 122 20.04 -7.75 11.74
C ALA A 122 21.03 -7.35 12.84
N GLU A 123 21.47 -8.29 13.66
CA GLU A 123 22.47 -8.10 14.70
C GLU A 123 23.85 -7.75 14.11
N GLN A 124 24.13 -8.18 12.89
CA GLN A 124 25.32 -7.79 12.12
C GLN A 124 25.17 -6.47 11.36
N GLY A 125 24.01 -5.79 11.47
CA GLY A 125 23.81 -4.48 10.90
C GLY A 125 23.11 -4.46 9.54
N GLU A 126 22.70 -5.61 8.98
CA GLU A 126 22.00 -5.66 7.69
C GLU A 126 20.66 -4.90 7.76
N ALA A 127 20.53 -3.80 7.01
CA ALA A 127 19.41 -2.88 7.12
C ALA A 127 18.06 -3.51 6.74
N ASP A 128 18.03 -4.32 5.68
CA ASP A 128 16.81 -4.98 5.24
C ASP A 128 16.40 -6.10 6.21
N ALA A 129 17.37 -6.79 6.82
CA ALA A 129 17.11 -7.78 7.87
C ALA A 129 16.55 -7.12 9.13
N GLN A 130 17.06 -5.95 9.52
CA GLN A 130 16.53 -5.16 10.64
C GLN A 130 15.08 -4.76 10.38
N TYR A 131 14.76 -4.33 9.16
CA TYR A 131 13.39 -4.03 8.76
C TYR A 131 12.48 -5.26 8.83
N CYS A 132 12.91 -6.39 8.26
CA CYS A 132 12.13 -7.63 8.24
C CYS A 132 11.95 -8.21 9.66
N LEU A 133 12.97 -8.16 10.51
CA LEU A 133 12.86 -8.56 11.92
C LEU A 133 11.86 -7.69 12.66
N GLY A 134 11.92 -6.36 12.47
CA GLY A 134 10.94 -5.42 13.02
C GLY A 134 9.52 -5.78 12.60
N PHE A 135 9.32 -6.14 11.33
CA PHE A 135 8.03 -6.60 10.81
C PHE A 135 7.56 -7.91 11.48
N CYS A 136 8.46 -8.89 11.63
CA CYS A 136 8.15 -10.13 12.33
C CYS A 136 7.75 -9.90 13.80
N LEU A 137 8.46 -9.03 14.49
CA LEU A 137 8.19 -8.67 15.88
C LEU A 137 6.89 -7.87 16.05
N PHE A 138 6.60 -6.96 15.14
CA PHE A 138 5.40 -6.12 15.23
C PHE A 138 4.11 -6.94 15.09
N TRP A 139 4.10 -7.90 14.16
CA TRP A 139 2.94 -8.74 13.85
C TRP A 139 2.95 -10.13 14.53
N GLY A 140 4.01 -10.47 15.24
CA GLY A 140 4.15 -11.79 15.86
C GLY A 140 4.35 -12.91 14.83
N LYS A 141 4.99 -12.66 13.71
CA LYS A 141 5.22 -13.66 12.66
C LYS A 141 6.49 -14.46 12.95
N GLY A 142 6.31 -15.71 13.38
CA GLY A 142 7.40 -16.63 13.73
C GLY A 142 8.10 -16.33 15.07
N VAL A 143 7.77 -15.23 15.70
CA VAL A 143 8.25 -14.80 17.02
C VAL A 143 7.09 -14.24 17.84
N ARG A 144 7.25 -14.15 19.17
CA ARG A 144 6.27 -13.44 20.01
C ARG A 144 6.23 -11.97 19.63
N ALA A 145 5.04 -11.42 19.48
CA ALA A 145 4.86 -10.00 19.17
C ALA A 145 5.48 -9.10 20.25
N ASN A 146 6.27 -8.12 19.81
CA ASN A 146 6.91 -7.12 20.65
C ASN A 146 7.06 -5.81 19.86
N LYS A 147 6.06 -4.96 19.95
CA LYS A 147 6.03 -3.69 19.20
C LYS A 147 7.15 -2.73 19.60
N LYS A 148 7.59 -2.75 20.87
CA LYS A 148 8.69 -1.90 21.32
C LYS A 148 10.00 -2.30 20.65
N GLU A 149 10.36 -3.57 20.71
CA GLU A 149 11.55 -4.10 20.05
C GLU A 149 11.50 -3.91 18.52
N ALA A 150 10.30 -4.05 17.91
CA ALA A 150 10.12 -3.79 16.48
C ALA A 150 10.50 -2.35 16.11
N VAL A 151 10.08 -1.36 16.91
CA VAL A 151 10.44 0.05 16.70
C VAL A 151 11.94 0.26 16.85
N GLU A 152 12.60 -0.36 17.83
CA GLU A 152 14.05 -0.27 18.02
C GLU A 152 14.81 -0.79 16.79
N TRP A 153 14.38 -1.88 16.18
CA TRP A 153 14.96 -2.41 14.95
C TRP A 153 14.66 -1.53 13.74
N TRP A 154 13.46 -0.99 13.61
CA TRP A 154 13.13 -0.06 12.53
C TRP A 154 13.89 1.26 12.62
N ILE A 155 14.21 1.75 13.83
CA ILE A 155 15.08 2.93 14.00
C ILE A 155 16.45 2.65 13.39
N LYS A 156 17.09 1.53 13.74
CA LYS A 156 18.40 1.14 13.19
C LYS A 156 18.36 1.02 11.65
N SER A 157 17.33 0.38 11.12
CA SER A 157 17.15 0.24 9.67
C SER A 157 16.92 1.59 8.98
N ALA A 158 16.10 2.46 9.59
CA ALA A 158 15.80 3.78 9.06
C ALA A 158 17.00 4.74 9.08
N GLU A 159 17.88 4.64 10.07
CA GLU A 159 19.15 5.37 10.15
C GLU A 159 20.09 5.00 9.01
N GLN A 160 20.05 3.75 8.56
CA GLN A 160 20.75 3.29 7.36
C GLN A 160 20.00 3.65 6.06
N GLY A 161 18.87 4.32 6.17
CA GLY A 161 18.13 4.82 5.02
C GLY A 161 17.07 3.90 4.45
N CYS A 162 16.71 2.79 5.10
CA CYS A 162 15.63 1.94 4.63
C CYS A 162 14.29 2.70 4.60
N LYS A 163 13.76 2.91 3.41
CA LYS A 163 12.54 3.69 3.19
C LYS A 163 11.28 3.05 3.81
N HIS A 164 11.23 1.73 3.83
CA HIS A 164 10.11 1.00 4.42
C HIS A 164 10.12 1.11 5.95
N ALA A 165 11.30 1.02 6.59
CA ALA A 165 11.44 1.25 8.02
C ALA A 165 11.05 2.69 8.41
N GLN A 166 11.42 3.68 7.59
CA GLN A 166 11.00 5.08 7.77
C GLN A 166 9.47 5.21 7.72
N TYR A 167 8.81 4.58 6.76
CA TYR A 167 7.34 4.60 6.68
C TYR A 167 6.68 3.96 7.91
N PHE A 168 7.11 2.77 8.32
CA PHE A 168 6.56 2.10 9.51
C PHE A 168 6.81 2.87 10.81
N LEU A 169 7.95 3.54 10.94
CA LEU A 169 8.20 4.47 12.06
C LEU A 169 7.22 5.63 12.05
N GLY A 170 6.91 6.18 10.88
CA GLY A 170 5.87 7.19 10.73
C GLY A 170 4.54 6.72 11.32
N ILE A 171 4.10 5.52 10.98
CA ILE A 171 2.88 4.89 11.54
C ILE A 171 3.01 4.71 13.06
N CYS A 172 4.14 4.22 13.54
CA CYS A 172 4.35 3.96 14.97
C CYS A 172 4.28 5.25 15.79
N TYR A 173 4.95 6.30 15.35
CA TYR A 173 4.89 7.61 16.01
C TYR A 173 3.53 8.28 15.85
N TYR A 174 2.85 8.08 14.73
CA TYR A 174 1.49 8.59 14.54
C TYR A 174 0.50 7.97 15.52
N SER A 175 0.53 6.64 15.68
CA SER A 175 -0.46 5.89 16.44
C SER A 175 -0.04 5.54 17.87
N GLY A 176 1.25 5.70 18.22
CA GLY A 176 1.78 5.30 19.53
C GLY A 176 2.04 3.80 19.65
N TYR A 177 2.33 3.11 18.55
CA TYR A 177 2.62 1.68 18.58
C TYR A 177 4.07 1.40 18.98
N GLY A 178 4.27 0.80 20.14
CA GLY A 178 5.60 0.45 20.65
C GLY A 178 6.45 1.65 21.09
N VAL A 179 5.94 2.86 20.92
CA VAL A 179 6.57 4.14 21.24
C VAL A 179 5.50 5.15 21.64
N ARG A 180 5.84 6.18 22.42
CA ARG A 180 4.90 7.26 22.72
C ARG A 180 4.52 8.00 21.44
N ALA A 181 3.23 8.24 21.22
CA ALA A 181 2.74 8.99 20.06
C ALA A 181 3.40 10.38 19.97
N ASN A 182 3.88 10.71 18.78
CA ASN A 182 4.50 12.00 18.48
C ASN A 182 4.25 12.34 17.01
N LYS A 183 3.23 13.18 16.77
CA LYS A 183 2.79 13.53 15.42
C LYS A 183 3.86 14.27 14.61
N LYS A 184 4.70 15.08 15.29
CA LYS A 184 5.82 15.78 14.62
C LYS A 184 6.86 14.78 14.11
N ALA A 185 7.27 13.82 14.95
CA ALA A 185 8.18 12.77 14.52
C ALA A 185 7.57 11.90 13.39
N ALA A 186 6.25 11.62 13.44
CA ALA A 186 5.57 10.90 12.37
C ALA A 186 5.71 11.62 11.02
N VAL A 187 5.49 12.94 10.99
CA VAL A 187 5.65 13.77 9.77
C VAL A 187 7.09 13.71 9.25
N GLU A 188 8.08 13.78 10.14
CA GLU A 188 9.50 13.69 9.76
C GLU A 188 9.83 12.35 9.09
N TYR A 189 9.35 11.24 9.66
CA TYR A 189 9.57 9.90 9.10
C TYR A 189 8.76 9.65 7.82
N TYR A 190 7.51 10.09 7.75
CA TYR A 190 6.74 10.05 6.52
C TYR A 190 7.42 10.88 5.42
N GLY A 191 7.96 12.06 5.76
CA GLY A 191 8.72 12.90 4.82
C GLY A 191 9.90 12.16 4.21
N LYS A 192 10.75 11.54 5.05
CA LYS A 192 11.91 10.76 4.60
C LYS A 192 11.50 9.61 3.65
N ALA A 193 10.43 8.87 3.99
CA ALA A 193 9.94 7.77 3.16
C ALA A 193 9.28 8.28 1.86
N ALA A 194 8.53 9.39 1.93
CA ALA A 194 7.87 10.03 0.80
C ALA A 194 8.86 10.57 -0.25
N GLU A 195 9.95 11.16 0.20
CA GLU A 195 11.06 11.62 -0.66
C GLU A 195 11.73 10.45 -1.40
N LYS A 196 11.74 9.26 -0.79
CA LYS A 196 12.23 8.01 -1.41
C LYS A 196 11.18 7.28 -2.24
N GLY A 197 10.04 7.92 -2.47
CA GLY A 197 9.02 7.43 -3.41
C GLY A 197 8.02 6.42 -2.86
N ILE A 198 7.90 6.22 -1.55
CA ILE A 198 6.83 5.39 -0.98
C ILE A 198 5.49 6.11 -1.13
N ALA A 199 4.59 5.57 -1.97
CA ALA A 199 3.29 6.19 -2.27
C ALA A 199 2.40 6.34 -1.02
N ASP A 200 2.34 5.31 -0.17
CA ASP A 200 1.60 5.37 1.10
C ASP A 200 2.14 6.48 2.02
N ALA A 201 3.47 6.65 2.07
CA ALA A 201 4.09 7.72 2.87
C ALA A 201 3.80 9.10 2.29
N GLN A 202 3.75 9.24 0.97
CA GLN A 202 3.37 10.49 0.30
C GLN A 202 1.90 10.85 0.60
N TYR A 203 1.02 9.86 0.60
CA TYR A 203 -0.38 10.04 0.97
C TYR A 203 -0.53 10.46 2.43
N GLU A 204 0.11 9.75 3.37
CA GLU A 204 0.04 10.09 4.79
C GLU A 204 0.66 11.46 5.09
N LEU A 205 1.74 11.81 4.42
CA LEU A 205 2.35 13.15 4.52
C LEU A 205 1.41 14.23 3.98
N ALA A 206 0.74 13.95 2.85
CA ALA A 206 -0.26 14.85 2.29
C ALA A 206 -1.41 15.10 3.27
N ARG A 207 -1.92 14.05 3.91
CA ARG A 207 -2.95 14.18 4.98
C ARG A 207 -2.46 15.01 6.15
N CYS A 208 -1.22 14.81 6.59
CA CYS A 208 -0.65 15.61 7.67
C CYS A 208 -0.63 17.10 7.33
N PHE A 209 -0.27 17.47 6.10
CA PHE A 209 -0.33 18.87 5.65
C PHE A 209 -1.75 19.36 5.44
N ASP A 210 -2.65 18.50 5.00
CA ASP A 210 -4.06 18.85 4.77
C ASP A 210 -4.78 19.18 6.07
N GLU A 211 -4.61 18.33 7.09
CA GLU A 211 -5.30 18.44 8.37
C GLU A 211 -4.50 19.23 9.43
N GLY A 212 -3.23 19.55 9.17
CA GLY A 212 -2.36 20.22 10.15
C GLY A 212 -1.90 19.31 11.29
N ILE A 213 -1.72 18.00 11.01
CA ILE A 213 -1.34 17.01 12.02
C ILE A 213 0.18 16.96 12.15
N GLY A 214 0.70 17.39 13.31
CA GLY A 214 2.14 17.39 13.59
C GLY A 214 2.96 18.42 12.79
N VAL A 215 2.30 19.17 11.92
CA VAL A 215 2.86 20.24 11.08
C VAL A 215 1.77 21.31 10.87
N LYS A 216 2.17 22.54 10.56
CA LYS A 216 1.19 23.56 10.17
C LYS A 216 0.47 23.16 8.88
N ALA A 217 -0.86 23.31 8.86
CA ALA A 217 -1.65 23.02 7.67
C ALA A 217 -1.15 23.83 6.47
N ASP A 218 -0.97 23.14 5.35
CA ASP A 218 -0.57 23.71 4.06
C ASP A 218 -1.23 22.92 2.92
N LYS A 219 -2.33 23.47 2.42
CA LYS A 219 -3.11 22.83 1.35
C LYS A 219 -2.36 22.69 0.03
N LYS A 220 -1.40 23.59 -0.26
CA LYS A 220 -0.56 23.49 -1.47
C LYS A 220 0.43 22.32 -1.35
N MET A 221 1.02 22.18 -0.17
CA MET A 221 1.90 21.03 0.11
C MET A 221 1.12 19.72 0.12
N ALA A 222 -0.10 19.69 0.66
CA ALA A 222 -0.98 18.53 0.60
C ALA A 222 -1.23 18.10 -0.85
N VAL A 223 -1.66 19.02 -1.71
CA VAL A 223 -1.89 18.74 -3.15
C VAL A 223 -0.63 18.22 -3.85
N LYS A 224 0.54 18.81 -3.52
CA LYS A 224 1.82 18.35 -4.09
C LYS A 224 2.09 16.87 -3.77
N TRP A 225 1.87 16.47 -2.52
CA TRP A 225 2.13 15.10 -2.09
C TRP A 225 1.01 14.12 -2.52
N TYR A 226 -0.26 14.53 -2.46
CA TYR A 226 -1.36 13.74 -3.05
C TYR A 226 -1.10 13.45 -4.53
N ARG A 227 -0.64 14.43 -5.30
CA ARG A 227 -0.32 14.24 -6.72
C ARG A 227 0.77 13.20 -6.92
N LYS A 228 1.87 13.26 -6.17
CA LYS A 228 2.95 12.27 -6.27
C LYS A 228 2.48 10.84 -5.97
N ALA A 229 1.65 10.66 -4.94
CA ALA A 229 1.07 9.36 -4.62
C ALA A 229 0.07 8.91 -5.69
N ALA A 230 -0.80 9.81 -6.16
CA ALA A 230 -1.82 9.55 -7.18
C ALA A 230 -1.20 9.15 -8.53
N GLU A 231 -0.09 9.77 -8.92
CA GLU A 231 0.67 9.43 -10.13
C GLU A 231 1.30 8.03 -10.05
N GLN A 232 1.57 7.53 -8.85
CA GLN A 232 1.99 6.15 -8.59
C GLN A 232 0.82 5.15 -8.50
N GLY A 233 -0.42 5.60 -8.64
CA GLY A 233 -1.60 4.74 -8.62
C GLY A 233 -2.26 4.58 -7.25
N HIS A 234 -1.85 5.31 -6.22
CA HIS A 234 -2.48 5.23 -4.89
C HIS A 234 -3.93 5.73 -4.95
N ALA A 235 -4.91 4.84 -4.74
CA ALA A 235 -6.32 5.11 -4.99
C ALA A 235 -6.88 6.25 -4.14
N GLU A 236 -6.64 6.22 -2.82
CA GLU A 236 -7.13 7.27 -1.92
C GLU A 236 -6.48 8.63 -2.25
N ALA A 237 -5.20 8.64 -2.65
CA ALA A 237 -4.55 9.89 -3.08
C ALA A 237 -5.16 10.44 -4.37
N GLN A 238 -5.57 9.58 -5.31
CA GLN A 238 -6.30 9.97 -6.52
C GLN A 238 -7.66 10.57 -6.16
N PHE A 239 -8.38 9.94 -5.24
CA PHE A 239 -9.66 10.47 -4.75
C PHE A 239 -9.49 11.87 -4.12
N TYR A 240 -8.58 12.03 -3.15
CA TYR A 240 -8.37 13.32 -2.49
C TYR A 240 -7.82 14.39 -3.42
N LEU A 241 -6.98 14.03 -4.39
CA LEU A 241 -6.54 14.96 -5.43
C LEU A 241 -7.72 15.42 -6.30
N GLY A 242 -8.65 14.54 -6.62
CA GLY A 242 -9.91 14.84 -7.27
C GLY A 242 -10.74 15.86 -6.47
N VAL A 243 -10.86 15.65 -5.15
CA VAL A 243 -11.54 16.59 -4.23
C VAL A 243 -10.85 17.96 -4.24
N CYS A 244 -9.51 18.00 -4.14
CA CYS A 244 -8.75 19.25 -4.21
C CYS A 244 -9.03 20.03 -5.49
N TYR A 245 -9.12 19.37 -6.65
CA TYR A 245 -9.47 20.01 -7.91
C TYR A 245 -10.95 20.41 -8.00
N GLY A 246 -11.84 19.60 -7.43
CA GLY A 246 -13.28 19.89 -7.41
C GLY A 246 -13.61 21.16 -6.62
N ASP A 247 -13.01 21.28 -5.45
CA ASP A 247 -13.27 22.36 -4.49
C ASP A 247 -12.31 23.56 -4.65
N GLY A 248 -11.23 23.41 -5.42
CA GLY A 248 -10.21 24.45 -5.57
C GLY A 248 -9.34 24.64 -4.34
N VAL A 249 -9.18 23.62 -3.52
CA VAL A 249 -8.42 23.66 -2.27
C VAL A 249 -6.93 23.39 -2.53
N GLY A 250 -6.08 24.37 -2.26
CA GLY A 250 -4.62 24.26 -2.50
C GLY A 250 -4.21 24.26 -3.99
N VAL A 251 -5.17 24.25 -4.88
CA VAL A 251 -5.02 24.30 -6.35
C VAL A 251 -6.23 25.01 -6.96
N GLY A 252 -6.11 25.55 -8.15
CA GLY A 252 -7.27 26.15 -8.82
C GLY A 252 -8.34 25.12 -9.18
N VAL A 253 -9.63 25.53 -9.11
CA VAL A 253 -10.75 24.68 -9.50
C VAL A 253 -10.54 24.10 -10.90
N GLY A 254 -10.76 22.81 -11.02
CA GLY A 254 -10.58 22.08 -12.28
C GLY A 254 -11.49 20.86 -12.37
N VAL A 255 -12.79 21.09 -12.64
CA VAL A 255 -13.82 20.05 -12.60
C VAL A 255 -13.50 18.87 -13.53
N LYS A 256 -12.93 19.11 -14.71
CA LYS A 256 -12.50 18.05 -15.63
C LYS A 256 -11.34 17.22 -15.02
N LYS A 257 -10.38 17.89 -14.38
CA LYS A 257 -9.28 17.18 -13.69
C LYS A 257 -9.78 16.41 -12.50
N ALA A 258 -10.75 16.93 -11.74
CA ALA A 258 -11.40 16.22 -10.65
C ALA A 258 -12.03 14.92 -11.16
N PHE A 259 -12.80 15.00 -12.24
CA PHE A 259 -13.40 13.84 -12.89
C PHE A 259 -12.35 12.81 -13.31
N GLU A 260 -11.27 13.23 -13.98
CA GLU A 260 -10.19 12.35 -14.44
C GLU A 260 -9.51 11.59 -13.27
N TRP A 261 -9.31 12.25 -12.12
CA TRP A 261 -8.72 11.63 -10.96
C TRP A 261 -9.71 10.72 -10.22
N TRP A 262 -10.97 11.11 -10.06
CA TRP A 262 -12.00 10.24 -9.50
C TRP A 262 -12.24 9.01 -10.37
N GLN A 263 -12.14 9.13 -11.69
CA GLN A 263 -12.25 7.98 -12.58
C GLN A 263 -11.17 6.94 -12.29
N LYS A 264 -9.92 7.37 -12.16
CA LYS A 264 -8.81 6.45 -11.82
C LYS A 264 -9.00 5.75 -10.47
N ALA A 265 -9.44 6.49 -9.45
CA ALA A 265 -9.71 5.91 -8.14
C ALA A 265 -10.90 4.94 -8.17
N ALA A 266 -11.99 5.31 -8.85
CA ALA A 266 -13.19 4.50 -8.98
C ALA A 266 -12.95 3.19 -9.74
N GLU A 267 -12.11 3.21 -10.77
CA GLU A 267 -11.69 2.01 -11.52
C GLU A 267 -10.88 1.05 -10.65
N GLN A 268 -10.22 1.54 -9.60
CA GLN A 268 -9.56 0.74 -8.57
C GLN A 268 -10.49 0.27 -7.46
N GLY A 269 -11.77 0.66 -7.50
CA GLY A 269 -12.78 0.22 -6.56
C GLY A 269 -13.07 1.19 -5.41
N ASP A 270 -12.48 2.38 -5.39
CA ASP A 270 -12.76 3.39 -4.34
C ASP A 270 -14.24 3.80 -4.36
N ALA A 271 -14.96 3.56 -3.27
CA ALA A 271 -16.40 3.78 -3.18
C ALA A 271 -16.78 5.27 -3.19
N ASP A 272 -15.98 6.12 -2.57
CA ASP A 272 -16.18 7.57 -2.55
C ASP A 272 -16.01 8.16 -3.96
N ALA A 273 -14.97 7.72 -4.67
CA ALA A 273 -14.73 8.14 -6.05
C ALA A 273 -15.84 7.64 -7.00
N GLN A 274 -16.35 6.42 -6.82
CA GLN A 274 -17.48 5.89 -7.57
C GLN A 274 -18.74 6.73 -7.37
N TYR A 275 -19.01 7.15 -6.13
CA TYR A 275 -20.09 8.08 -5.84
C TYR A 275 -19.87 9.42 -6.55
N CYS A 276 -18.67 9.99 -6.47
CA CYS A 276 -18.34 11.27 -7.14
C CYS A 276 -18.49 11.18 -8.66
N LEU A 277 -18.10 10.07 -9.29
CA LEU A 277 -18.32 9.83 -10.72
C LEU A 277 -19.81 9.78 -11.07
N GLY A 278 -20.59 9.01 -10.29
CA GLY A 278 -22.04 8.96 -10.46
C GLY A 278 -22.66 10.36 -10.42
N PHE A 279 -22.23 11.18 -9.48
CA PHE A 279 -22.65 12.57 -9.34
C PHE A 279 -22.22 13.45 -10.53
N CYS A 280 -20.98 13.26 -11.02
CA CYS A 280 -20.49 13.97 -12.21
C CYS A 280 -21.31 13.65 -13.46
N TYR A 281 -21.59 12.38 -13.72
CA TYR A 281 -22.42 11.96 -14.83
C TYR A 281 -23.88 12.42 -14.69
N TYR A 282 -24.43 12.38 -13.47
CA TYR A 282 -25.80 12.80 -13.19
C TYR A 282 -26.01 14.30 -13.49
N LEU A 283 -25.06 15.15 -13.13
CA LEU A 283 -25.13 16.60 -13.32
C LEU A 283 -24.48 17.09 -14.63
N GLY A 284 -23.65 16.28 -15.29
CA GLY A 284 -22.83 16.73 -16.42
C GLY A 284 -21.64 17.60 -15.99
N LYS A 285 -21.05 17.33 -14.81
CA LYS A 285 -19.90 18.10 -14.28
C LYS A 285 -18.59 17.48 -14.73
N GLY A 286 -17.84 18.19 -15.57
CA GLY A 286 -16.55 17.72 -16.10
C GLY A 286 -16.67 16.65 -17.19
N VAL A 287 -17.88 16.17 -17.45
CA VAL A 287 -18.22 15.15 -18.44
C VAL A 287 -19.62 15.46 -19.01
N LYS A 288 -19.95 14.92 -20.17
CA LYS A 288 -21.33 15.02 -20.71
C LYS A 288 -22.29 14.27 -19.77
N LYS A 289 -23.45 14.88 -19.50
CA LYS A 289 -24.51 14.28 -18.69
C LYS A 289 -24.96 12.95 -19.26
N ASP A 290 -24.98 11.92 -18.39
CA ASP A 290 -25.38 10.56 -18.74
C ASP A 290 -25.94 9.85 -17.50
N TYR A 291 -27.25 9.70 -17.45
CA TYR A 291 -27.92 9.06 -16.31
C TYR A 291 -27.67 7.55 -16.21
N ALA A 292 -27.46 6.87 -17.34
CA ALA A 292 -27.17 5.45 -17.32
C ALA A 292 -25.79 5.18 -16.69
N GLN A 293 -24.79 5.97 -17.09
CA GLN A 293 -23.47 5.94 -16.45
C GLN A 293 -23.53 6.34 -14.97
N ALA A 294 -24.34 7.33 -14.62
CA ALA A 294 -24.53 7.71 -13.21
C ALA A 294 -25.05 6.55 -12.38
N VAL A 295 -26.06 5.84 -12.86
CA VAL A 295 -26.64 4.67 -12.18
C VAL A 295 -25.63 3.54 -12.02
N GLU A 296 -24.82 3.26 -13.04
CA GLU A 296 -23.78 2.22 -12.95
C GLU A 296 -22.78 2.53 -11.82
N TRP A 297 -22.31 3.78 -11.76
CA TRP A 297 -21.34 4.18 -10.73
C TRP A 297 -21.97 4.27 -9.34
N TYR A 298 -23.19 4.82 -9.23
CA TYR A 298 -23.91 4.81 -7.95
C TYR A 298 -24.16 3.40 -7.46
N ARG A 299 -24.49 2.45 -8.34
CA ARG A 299 -24.70 1.05 -7.96
C ARG A 299 -23.45 0.42 -7.40
N LYS A 300 -22.29 0.61 -8.05
CA LYS A 300 -21.00 0.10 -7.55
C LYS A 300 -20.69 0.62 -6.15
N SER A 301 -20.85 1.91 -5.91
CA SER A 301 -20.63 2.54 -4.61
C SER A 301 -21.68 2.08 -3.57
N ALA A 302 -22.95 2.02 -3.95
CA ALA A 302 -24.06 1.57 -3.09
C ALA A 302 -23.94 0.12 -2.64
N GLU A 303 -23.42 -0.76 -3.49
CA GLU A 303 -23.13 -2.16 -3.19
C GLU A 303 -21.99 -2.32 -2.20
N GLN A 304 -21.03 -1.40 -2.20
CA GLN A 304 -19.98 -1.31 -1.19
C GLN A 304 -20.46 -0.71 0.14
N GLY A 305 -21.69 -0.19 0.18
CA GLY A 305 -22.32 0.28 1.40
C GLY A 305 -22.41 1.79 1.55
N ASP A 306 -21.95 2.62 0.61
CA ASP A 306 -22.03 4.08 0.72
C ASP A 306 -23.50 4.55 0.80
N PRO A 307 -23.93 5.18 1.93
CA PRO A 307 -25.31 5.59 2.11
C PRO A 307 -25.73 6.74 1.17
N ARG A 308 -24.81 7.59 0.72
CA ARG A 308 -25.06 8.66 -0.24
C ARG A 308 -25.39 8.06 -1.62
N ALA A 309 -24.60 7.06 -2.02
CA ALA A 309 -24.81 6.35 -3.29
C ALA A 309 -26.10 5.52 -3.26
N GLN A 310 -26.42 4.87 -2.14
CA GLN A 310 -27.67 4.15 -1.95
C GLN A 310 -28.89 5.08 -2.08
N PHE A 311 -28.81 6.25 -1.48
CA PHE A 311 -29.84 7.28 -1.58
C PHE A 311 -29.96 7.81 -3.03
N SER A 312 -28.85 8.13 -3.66
CA SER A 312 -28.84 8.63 -5.05
C SER A 312 -29.37 7.59 -6.04
N LEU A 313 -29.02 6.31 -5.86
CA LEU A 313 -29.51 5.21 -6.68
C LEU A 313 -31.03 5.02 -6.50
N ALA A 314 -31.55 5.11 -5.27
CA ALA A 314 -32.97 5.08 -5.02
C ALA A 314 -33.71 6.21 -5.73
N ASN A 315 -33.15 7.42 -5.73
CA ASN A 315 -33.71 8.57 -6.45
C ASN A 315 -33.69 8.35 -7.98
N CYS A 316 -32.65 7.69 -8.51
CA CYS A 316 -32.64 7.33 -9.93
C CYS A 316 -33.79 6.38 -10.28
N TYR A 317 -34.10 5.38 -9.45
CA TYR A 317 -35.25 4.49 -9.63
C TYR A 317 -36.59 5.21 -9.42
N PHE A 318 -36.64 6.19 -8.54
CA PHE A 318 -37.87 6.96 -8.28
C PHE A 318 -38.26 7.83 -9.49
N HIS A 319 -37.27 8.43 -10.17
CA HIS A 319 -37.48 9.36 -11.26
C HIS A 319 -37.31 8.73 -12.67
N GLY A 320 -36.97 7.46 -12.78
CA GLY A 320 -36.67 6.83 -14.06
C GLY A 320 -35.40 7.38 -14.72
N HIS A 321 -34.45 7.91 -13.94
CA HIS A 321 -33.21 8.49 -14.47
C HIS A 321 -32.18 7.41 -14.75
N GLY A 322 -32.01 7.02 -16.02
CA GLY A 322 -31.05 6.04 -16.48
C GLY A 322 -31.41 4.58 -16.16
N VAL A 323 -32.53 4.36 -15.52
CA VAL A 323 -33.17 3.07 -15.23
C VAL A 323 -34.69 3.23 -15.33
N GLU A 324 -35.43 2.15 -15.51
CA GLU A 324 -36.89 2.16 -15.39
C GLU A 324 -37.31 2.43 -13.93
N GLU A 325 -38.43 3.13 -13.76
CA GLU A 325 -39.01 3.37 -12.43
C GLU A 325 -39.35 2.03 -11.75
N ASP A 326 -38.88 1.86 -10.51
CA ASP A 326 -39.14 0.68 -9.70
C ASP A 326 -39.28 1.03 -8.22
N ALA A 327 -40.52 1.10 -7.77
CA ALA A 327 -40.86 1.42 -6.37
C ALA A 327 -40.25 0.42 -5.37
N THR A 328 -40.06 -0.84 -5.75
CA THR A 328 -39.48 -1.85 -4.86
C THR A 328 -37.98 -1.60 -4.69
N GLU A 329 -37.26 -1.29 -5.75
CA GLU A 329 -35.84 -0.92 -5.70
C GLU A 329 -35.66 0.40 -4.95
N VAL A 330 -36.57 1.39 -5.12
CA VAL A 330 -36.56 2.63 -4.31
C VAL A 330 -36.55 2.29 -2.81
N VAL A 331 -37.55 1.56 -2.33
CA VAL A 331 -37.65 1.20 -0.91
C VAL A 331 -36.49 0.34 -0.44
N LYS A 332 -36.00 -0.55 -1.25
CA LYS A 332 -34.83 -1.40 -0.94
C LYS A 332 -33.58 -0.55 -0.67
N TRP A 333 -33.25 0.37 -1.55
CA TRP A 333 -32.05 1.21 -1.41
C TRP A 333 -32.24 2.30 -0.36
N MET A 334 -33.41 2.95 -0.29
CA MET A 334 -33.74 3.91 0.79
C MET A 334 -33.61 3.26 2.17
N ARG A 335 -34.09 2.02 2.34
CA ARG A 335 -33.98 1.30 3.61
C ARG A 335 -32.53 1.02 4.01
N LYS A 336 -31.65 0.73 3.04
CA LYS A 336 -30.22 0.52 3.31
C LYS A 336 -29.58 1.82 3.79
N ALA A 337 -29.79 2.93 3.09
CA ALA A 337 -29.26 4.24 3.47
C ALA A 337 -29.83 4.73 4.81
N ALA A 338 -31.13 4.59 5.02
CA ALA A 338 -31.82 4.99 6.26
C ALA A 338 -31.31 4.24 7.49
N LYS A 339 -31.03 2.94 7.36
CA LYS A 339 -30.44 2.14 8.45
C LYS A 339 -29.02 2.58 8.83
N GLN A 340 -28.31 3.19 7.92
CA GLN A 340 -26.97 3.76 8.14
C GLN A 340 -27.04 5.22 8.64
N GLY A 341 -28.23 5.75 8.87
CA GLY A 341 -28.41 7.08 9.44
C GLY A 341 -28.51 8.21 8.41
N HIS A 342 -28.68 7.92 7.11
CA HIS A 342 -28.86 8.97 6.13
C HIS A 342 -30.20 9.69 6.31
N ALA A 343 -30.20 10.94 6.78
CA ALA A 343 -31.40 11.68 7.19
C ALA A 343 -32.45 11.80 6.08
N GLY A 344 -32.04 12.21 4.85
CA GLY A 344 -32.95 12.28 3.72
C GLY A 344 -33.57 10.94 3.35
N ALA A 345 -32.79 9.84 3.41
CA ALA A 345 -33.32 8.50 3.14
C ALA A 345 -34.31 8.03 4.24
N GLN A 346 -34.12 8.44 5.49
CA GLN A 346 -35.08 8.18 6.58
C GLN A 346 -36.39 8.92 6.34
N TYR A 347 -36.34 10.18 5.94
CA TYR A 347 -37.51 10.96 5.57
C TYR A 347 -38.26 10.32 4.42
N ASP A 348 -37.61 10.07 3.29
CA ASP A 348 -38.24 9.51 2.09
C ASP A 348 -38.79 8.10 2.33
N LEU A 349 -38.09 7.28 3.13
CA LEU A 349 -38.61 5.97 3.55
C LEU A 349 -39.87 6.10 4.41
N GLY A 350 -39.92 7.14 5.27
CA GLY A 350 -41.10 7.50 6.03
C GLY A 350 -42.30 7.80 5.14
N ILE A 351 -42.10 8.60 4.08
CA ILE A 351 -43.11 8.90 3.05
C ILE A 351 -43.53 7.60 2.32
N CYS A 352 -42.60 6.75 1.92
CA CYS A 352 -42.92 5.48 1.29
C CYS A 352 -43.86 4.60 2.15
N TYR A 353 -43.67 4.56 3.47
CA TYR A 353 -44.57 3.84 4.38
C TYR A 353 -45.90 4.55 4.59
N GLU A 354 -45.95 5.90 4.56
CA GLU A 354 -47.20 6.66 4.67
C GLU A 354 -48.08 6.43 3.43
N ASP A 355 -47.52 6.54 2.25
CA ASP A 355 -48.25 6.48 0.99
C ASP A 355 -48.47 5.02 0.51
N GLY A 356 -47.65 4.09 0.99
CA GLY A 356 -47.63 2.70 0.49
C GLY A 356 -46.88 2.58 -0.84
N TYR A 357 -45.92 3.46 -1.13
CA TYR A 357 -45.10 3.42 -2.33
C TYR A 357 -44.02 2.35 -2.22
N GLY A 358 -44.07 1.34 -3.10
CA GLY A 358 -43.13 0.22 -3.10
C GLY A 358 -43.13 -0.67 -1.85
N VAL A 359 -44.03 -0.38 -0.90
CA VAL A 359 -44.18 -1.10 0.37
C VAL A 359 -45.63 -0.94 0.87
N GLY A 360 -46.13 -1.86 1.65
CA GLY A 360 -47.46 -1.71 2.25
C GLY A 360 -47.53 -0.52 3.22
N LYS A 361 -48.64 0.23 3.16
CA LYS A 361 -48.90 1.36 4.07
C LYS A 361 -48.69 0.94 5.53
N ASN A 362 -47.91 1.75 6.28
CA ASN A 362 -47.66 1.49 7.69
C ASN A 362 -47.33 2.78 8.45
N ARG A 363 -48.35 3.42 8.98
CA ARG A 363 -48.26 4.67 9.70
C ARG A 363 -47.26 4.63 10.88
N ARG A 364 -47.22 3.50 11.60
CA ARG A 364 -46.29 3.35 12.74
C ARG A 364 -44.84 3.43 12.28
N LYS A 365 -44.51 2.74 11.18
CA LYS A 365 -43.16 2.81 10.60
C LYS A 365 -42.87 4.17 9.97
N ALA A 366 -43.85 4.81 9.36
CA ALA A 366 -43.69 6.18 8.87
C ALA A 366 -43.25 7.13 10.00
N VAL A 367 -43.99 7.14 11.11
CA VAL A 367 -43.64 7.94 12.30
C VAL A 367 -42.27 7.60 12.85
N GLU A 368 -41.93 6.31 12.93
CA GLU A 368 -40.60 5.88 13.42
C GLU A 368 -39.48 6.46 12.59
N TRP A 369 -39.57 6.39 11.27
CA TRP A 369 -38.53 6.90 10.37
C TRP A 369 -38.50 8.43 10.35
N MET A 370 -39.66 9.10 10.39
CA MET A 370 -39.75 10.57 10.50
C MET A 370 -39.07 11.09 11.76
N ARG A 371 -39.25 10.43 12.90
CA ARG A 371 -38.58 10.82 14.15
C ARG A 371 -37.07 10.72 14.02
N LYS A 372 -36.54 9.63 13.50
CA LYS A 372 -35.11 9.46 13.29
C LYS A 372 -34.52 10.51 12.37
N SER A 373 -35.26 10.91 11.34
CA SER A 373 -34.84 11.96 10.41
C SER A 373 -34.87 13.33 11.10
N ALA A 374 -35.94 13.63 11.82
CA ALA A 374 -36.10 14.88 12.57
C ALA A 374 -35.03 15.07 13.65
N GLU A 375 -34.66 13.99 14.37
CA GLU A 375 -33.57 13.98 15.37
C GLU A 375 -32.22 14.40 14.77
N GLN A 376 -32.02 14.19 13.47
CA GLN A 376 -30.84 14.62 12.73
C GLN A 376 -30.96 16.03 12.13
N GLY A 377 -32.08 16.71 12.38
CA GLY A 377 -32.29 18.10 11.94
C GLY A 377 -32.99 18.25 10.59
N GLU A 378 -33.56 17.17 10.00
CA GLU A 378 -34.30 17.27 8.73
C GLU A 378 -35.63 18.03 8.98
N GLU A 379 -35.71 19.28 8.51
CA GLU A 379 -36.86 20.17 8.75
C GLU A 379 -38.19 19.60 8.23
N LYS A 380 -38.18 19.02 7.03
CA LYS A 380 -39.36 18.38 6.44
C LYS A 380 -39.95 17.27 7.30
N ALA A 381 -39.07 16.53 8.00
CA ALA A 381 -39.50 15.48 8.91
C ALA A 381 -40.13 16.05 10.18
N LYS A 382 -39.61 17.17 10.71
CA LYS A 382 -40.19 17.87 11.86
C LYS A 382 -41.57 18.47 11.51
N GLU A 383 -41.68 19.18 10.40
CA GLU A 383 -42.94 19.72 9.86
C GLU A 383 -43.99 18.62 9.75
N TRP A 384 -43.61 17.47 9.11
CA TRP A 384 -44.52 16.35 8.94
C TRP A 384 -45.01 15.80 10.30
N LEU A 385 -44.14 15.66 11.31
CA LEU A 385 -44.50 15.19 12.66
C LEU A 385 -45.44 16.17 13.34
N GLU A 386 -45.21 17.46 13.23
CA GLU A 386 -46.10 18.49 13.82
C GLU A 386 -47.49 18.47 13.19
N GLU A 387 -47.57 18.49 11.85
CA GLU A 387 -48.82 18.43 11.09
C GLU A 387 -49.66 17.16 11.41
N ASN A 388 -48.97 16.08 11.74
CA ASN A 388 -49.58 14.80 12.03
C ASN A 388 -49.76 14.52 13.53
N GLY A 389 -49.58 15.50 14.40
CA GLY A 389 -49.83 15.42 15.86
C GLY A 389 -48.92 14.46 16.58
N GLN A 390 -47.69 14.27 16.09
CA GLN A 390 -46.70 13.30 16.60
C GLN A 390 -45.52 14.00 17.29
N LYS A 391 -45.79 15.04 18.10
CA LYS A 391 -44.79 15.81 18.86
C LYS A 391 -43.89 14.95 19.73
#